data_d0c81b8f050ab910996f1ca9ac24f0d3
#
_entry.id   d0c81b8f050ab910996f1ca9ac24f0d3
#
_cell.length_a   1.000
_cell.length_b   1.000
_cell.length_c   1.000
_cell.angle_alpha   90.00
_cell.angle_beta   90.00
_cell.angle_gamma   90.00
#
_symmetry.space_group_name_H-M   'P 1'
#
loop_
_entity.id
_entity.type
_entity.pdbx_description
1 polymer ?
#
loop_
_entity_poly.entity_id
_entity_poly.type
_entity_poly.pdbx_seq_one_letter_code
_entity_poly.pdbx_strand_id
1 'polypeptide(L)'
;LSGVLVNGASESPVTAVSWDGESLTFDLAHYDAKLVARREGDGLVGTFSRVIPSGSIEAPFRAARVAPAPPKPPKGSLSVTGDWGVEMGEGEKASRLLATFRQDGGRATGTLLGSTGDFGPMHGKWDGKALVLTVFDGVFIYRLDGVAGGDGSLSGTFRSRSGVPTPWKARRLDAAGAAAWLPGGGSI
;
A
#
# COMPACT_ATOMS: atom_id res chain seq x y z
N LEU A 1 -2.42 26.29 -10.45
CA LEU A 1 -2.81 25.00 -9.89
C LEU A 1 -1.82 24.60 -8.81
N SER A 2 -2.28 23.91 -7.79
CA SER A 2 -1.46 23.31 -6.74
C SER A 2 -1.98 21.92 -6.42
N GLY A 3 -1.13 21.08 -5.84
CA GLY A 3 -1.49 19.70 -5.49
C GLY A 3 -0.71 19.18 -4.29
N VAL A 4 -1.30 18.22 -3.61
CA VAL A 4 -0.70 17.46 -2.52
C VAL A 4 -1.04 16.00 -2.73
N LEU A 5 -0.06 15.13 -2.60
CA LEU A 5 -0.28 13.69 -2.52
C LEU A 5 -0.55 13.35 -1.06
N VAL A 6 -1.69 12.75 -0.79
CA VAL A 6 -2.11 12.37 0.56
C VAL A 6 -2.13 10.86 0.68
N ASN A 7 -1.37 10.33 1.64
CA ASN A 7 -1.38 8.93 2.02
C ASN A 7 -1.68 8.82 3.52
N GLY A 8 -2.96 8.68 3.86
CA GLY A 8 -3.41 8.72 5.25
C GLY A 8 -3.15 10.07 5.91
N ALA A 9 -2.28 10.12 6.90
CA ALA A 9 -1.86 11.34 7.57
C ALA A 9 -0.60 11.98 6.95
N SER A 10 0.06 11.30 6.03
CA SER A 10 1.23 11.83 5.34
C SER A 10 0.81 12.67 4.14
N GLU A 11 1.39 13.85 4.03
CA GLU A 11 1.21 14.77 2.91
C GLU A 11 2.54 15.03 2.22
N SER A 12 2.58 14.82 0.91
CA SER A 12 3.75 15.13 0.08
C SER A 12 3.38 16.22 -0.92
N PRO A 13 3.95 17.41 -0.83
CA PRO A 13 3.63 18.49 -1.73
C PRO A 13 4.08 18.15 -3.15
N VAL A 14 3.23 18.44 -4.12
CA VAL A 14 3.57 18.40 -5.54
C VAL A 14 4.34 19.67 -5.87
N THR A 15 5.51 19.54 -6.49
CA THR A 15 6.40 20.69 -6.78
C THR A 15 5.75 21.68 -7.73
N ALA A 16 5.07 21.17 -8.76
CA ALA A 16 4.30 21.98 -9.69
C ALA A 16 3.13 21.17 -10.26
N VAL A 17 2.05 21.88 -10.59
CA VAL A 17 0.90 21.33 -11.32
C VAL A 17 0.61 22.20 -12.51
N SER A 18 0.58 21.62 -13.70
CA SER A 18 0.26 22.32 -14.95
C SER A 18 -0.84 21.60 -15.72
N TRP A 19 -1.57 22.37 -16.52
CA TRP A 19 -2.61 21.93 -17.43
C TRP A 19 -2.35 22.54 -18.81
N ASP A 20 -2.26 21.73 -19.84
CA ASP A 20 -1.97 22.16 -21.21
C ASP A 20 -3.21 22.21 -22.13
N GLY A 21 -4.39 21.95 -21.57
CA GLY A 21 -5.67 21.87 -22.30
C GLY A 21 -6.16 20.43 -22.49
N GLU A 22 -5.28 19.43 -22.33
CA GLU A 22 -5.60 17.99 -22.49
C GLU A 22 -5.09 17.18 -21.31
N SER A 23 -3.88 17.47 -20.86
CA SER A 23 -3.17 16.69 -19.84
C SER A 23 -2.88 17.53 -18.60
N LEU A 24 -3.06 16.89 -17.45
CA LEU A 24 -2.68 17.38 -16.15
C LEU A 24 -1.33 16.76 -15.76
N THR A 25 -0.33 17.60 -15.57
CA THR A 25 1.01 17.17 -15.15
C THR A 25 1.22 17.56 -13.70
N PHE A 26 1.61 16.57 -12.89
CA PHE A 26 2.09 16.75 -11.52
C PHE A 26 3.60 16.51 -11.51
N ASP A 27 4.36 17.51 -11.13
CA ASP A 27 5.80 17.42 -11.00
C ASP A 27 6.18 17.10 -9.55
N LEU A 28 6.97 16.07 -9.38
CA LEU A 28 7.49 15.58 -8.10
C LEU A 28 9.03 15.68 -8.13
N ALA A 29 9.54 16.91 -8.35
CA ALA A 29 10.96 17.15 -8.59
C ALA A 29 11.88 16.58 -7.49
N HIS A 30 11.44 16.56 -6.24
CA HIS A 30 12.21 15.98 -5.13
C HIS A 30 12.48 14.48 -5.29
N TYR A 31 11.75 13.81 -6.17
CA TYR A 31 11.83 12.37 -6.42
C TYR A 31 12.26 12.04 -7.85
N ASP A 32 12.63 13.05 -8.66
CA ASP A 32 12.86 12.90 -10.09
C ASP A 32 11.69 12.19 -10.80
N ALA A 33 10.48 12.52 -10.36
CA ALA A 33 9.25 11.83 -10.77
C ALA A 33 8.22 12.82 -11.34
N LYS A 34 7.39 12.28 -12.21
CA LYS A 34 6.31 13.01 -12.87
C LYS A 34 5.09 12.09 -13.01
N LEU A 35 3.92 12.68 -12.88
CA LEU A 35 2.66 12.03 -13.19
C LEU A 35 1.96 12.85 -14.25
N VAL A 36 1.69 12.24 -15.39
CA VAL A 36 0.95 12.86 -16.49
C VAL A 36 -0.36 12.11 -16.66
N ALA A 37 -1.48 12.80 -16.57
CA ALA A 37 -2.79 12.20 -16.62
C ALA A 37 -3.77 13.04 -17.43
N ARG A 38 -4.70 12.39 -18.11
CA ARG A 38 -5.84 13.00 -18.78
C ARG A 38 -7.14 12.60 -18.10
N ARG A 39 -8.17 13.38 -18.33
CA ARG A 39 -9.51 13.06 -17.84
C ARG A 39 -10.10 11.87 -18.58
N GLU A 40 -10.67 10.93 -17.84
CA GLU A 40 -11.47 9.83 -18.36
C GLU A 40 -12.72 9.68 -17.48
N GLY A 41 -13.87 10.10 -18.01
CA GLY A 41 -15.11 10.20 -17.23
C GLY A 41 -14.96 11.14 -16.03
N ASP A 42 -15.22 10.63 -14.82
CA ASP A 42 -15.05 11.36 -13.56
C ASP A 42 -13.67 11.16 -12.93
N GLY A 43 -12.78 10.45 -13.58
CA GLY A 43 -11.46 10.14 -13.08
C GLY A 43 -10.33 10.71 -13.93
N LEU A 44 -9.13 10.27 -13.58
CA LEU A 44 -7.90 10.53 -14.33
C LEU A 44 -7.25 9.19 -14.68
N VAL A 45 -6.67 9.11 -15.87
CA VAL A 45 -5.82 8.01 -16.31
C VAL A 45 -4.54 8.57 -16.88
N GLY A 46 -3.44 7.88 -16.69
CA GLY A 46 -2.15 8.35 -17.16
C GLY A 46 -1.00 7.46 -16.75
N THR A 47 0.16 8.06 -16.67
CA THR A 47 1.42 7.38 -16.36
C THR A 47 2.17 8.14 -15.28
N PHE A 48 2.61 7.40 -14.28
CA PHE A 48 3.66 7.84 -13.37
C PHE A 48 5.00 7.43 -13.98
N SER A 49 5.95 8.36 -14.02
CA SER A 49 7.33 8.10 -14.47
C SER A 49 8.33 8.61 -13.45
N ARG A 50 9.46 7.94 -13.33
CA ARG A 50 10.56 8.33 -12.47
C ARG A 50 11.90 8.00 -13.12
N VAL A 51 12.85 8.90 -13.03
CA VAL A 51 14.23 8.66 -13.42
C VAL A 51 15.00 8.06 -12.25
N ILE A 52 15.75 7.00 -12.53
CA ILE A 52 16.66 6.35 -11.58
C ILE A 52 18.02 6.14 -12.26
N PRO A 53 19.12 5.91 -11.53
CA PRO A 53 20.44 5.74 -12.12
C PRO A 53 20.55 4.66 -13.19
N SER A 54 19.69 3.63 -13.13
CA SER A 54 19.66 2.52 -14.09
C SER A 54 18.68 2.73 -15.26
N GLY A 55 18.04 3.90 -15.40
CA GLY A 55 17.09 4.21 -16.46
C GLY A 55 15.80 4.88 -15.96
N SER A 56 14.68 4.64 -16.64
CA SER A 56 13.37 5.17 -16.25
C SER A 56 12.44 4.05 -15.79
N ILE A 57 11.60 4.38 -14.81
CA ILE A 57 10.50 3.53 -14.35
C ILE A 57 9.20 4.19 -14.80
N GLU A 58 8.30 3.39 -15.36
CA GLU A 58 6.95 3.83 -15.70
C GLU A 58 5.92 2.89 -15.07
N ALA A 59 4.81 3.46 -14.61
CA ALA A 59 3.69 2.71 -14.07
C ALA A 59 2.37 3.36 -14.52
N PRO A 60 1.35 2.56 -14.89
CA PRO A 60 0.04 3.09 -15.21
C PRO A 60 -0.59 3.72 -13.96
N PHE A 61 -1.25 4.86 -14.16
CA PHE A 61 -1.94 5.61 -13.12
C PHE A 61 -3.43 5.69 -13.42
N ARG A 62 -4.23 5.47 -12.38
CA ARG A 62 -5.67 5.74 -12.38
C ARG A 62 -6.07 6.41 -11.08
N ALA A 63 -6.89 7.44 -11.17
CA ALA A 63 -7.51 8.08 -10.03
C ALA A 63 -9.01 8.27 -10.29
N ALA A 64 -9.78 8.14 -9.23
CA ALA A 64 -11.19 8.51 -9.19
C ALA A 64 -11.39 9.60 -8.15
N ARG A 65 -12.49 10.34 -8.22
CA ARG A 65 -12.87 11.22 -7.13
C ARG A 65 -13.00 10.42 -5.86
N VAL A 66 -12.61 11.02 -4.73
CA VAL A 66 -12.63 10.35 -3.42
C VAL A 66 -14.02 9.78 -3.17
N ALA A 67 -14.07 8.46 -3.03
CA ALA A 67 -15.25 7.79 -2.57
C ALA A 67 -15.53 8.14 -1.10
N PRO A 68 -16.79 8.10 -0.65
CA PRO A 68 -17.12 8.20 0.76
C PRO A 68 -16.29 7.23 1.60
N ALA A 69 -16.13 7.56 2.90
CA ALA A 69 -15.45 6.64 3.82
C ALA A 69 -16.03 5.23 3.68
N PRO A 70 -15.18 4.19 3.67
CA PRO A 70 -15.66 2.82 3.52
C PRO A 70 -16.63 2.48 4.66
N PRO A 71 -17.71 1.74 4.37
CA PRO A 71 -18.69 1.35 5.38
C PRO A 71 -18.01 0.52 6.48
N LYS A 72 -18.57 0.59 7.68
CA LYS A 72 -18.11 -0.27 8.78
C LYS A 72 -18.34 -1.74 8.40
N PRO A 73 -17.40 -2.63 8.72
CA PRO A 73 -17.59 -4.06 8.56
C PRO A 73 -18.84 -4.56 9.30
N PRO A 74 -19.48 -5.62 8.83
CA PRO A 74 -20.58 -6.26 9.54
C PRO A 74 -20.20 -6.65 10.96
N LYS A 75 -21.15 -6.62 11.88
CA LYS A 75 -20.94 -7.05 13.27
C LYS A 75 -20.52 -8.53 13.31
N GLY A 76 -19.47 -8.83 14.05
CA GLY A 76 -18.90 -10.19 14.14
C GLY A 76 -17.88 -10.54 13.06
N SER A 77 -17.58 -9.62 12.13
CA SER A 77 -16.46 -9.81 11.21
C SER A 77 -15.12 -9.90 11.94
N LEU A 78 -14.16 -10.59 11.33
CA LEU A 78 -12.79 -10.61 11.79
C LEU A 78 -12.27 -9.18 11.94
N SER A 79 -11.65 -8.86 13.07
CA SER A 79 -10.86 -7.62 13.18
C SER A 79 -9.46 -7.86 12.65
N VAL A 80 -8.96 -6.98 11.78
CA VAL A 80 -7.58 -7.08 11.32
C VAL A 80 -6.58 -6.46 12.30
N THR A 81 -7.03 -5.70 13.29
CA THR A 81 -6.14 -5.06 14.28
C THR A 81 -5.28 -6.08 15.00
N GLY A 82 -3.98 -5.86 15.04
CA GLY A 82 -2.99 -6.67 15.75
C GLY A 82 -1.81 -7.03 14.87
N ASP A 83 -0.96 -7.91 15.41
CA ASP A 83 0.25 -8.37 14.75
C ASP A 83 0.00 -9.66 13.98
N TRP A 84 0.65 -9.75 12.82
CA TRP A 84 0.47 -10.84 11.89
C TRP A 84 1.83 -11.31 11.36
N GLY A 85 2.08 -12.59 11.46
CA GLY A 85 3.21 -13.22 10.78
C GLY A 85 2.88 -13.45 9.33
N VAL A 86 3.56 -12.74 8.44
CA VAL A 86 3.36 -12.79 7.00
C VAL A 86 4.46 -13.62 6.35
N GLU A 87 4.07 -14.52 5.47
CA GLU A 87 4.95 -15.18 4.52
C GLU A 87 4.62 -14.66 3.13
N MET A 88 5.59 -13.99 2.49
CA MET A 88 5.45 -13.36 1.17
C MET A 88 6.32 -14.06 0.14
N GLY A 89 5.73 -14.53 -0.93
CA GLY A 89 6.36 -15.38 -1.94
C GLY A 89 6.01 -16.85 -1.74
N GLU A 90 6.69 -17.72 -2.45
CA GLU A 90 6.45 -19.17 -2.45
C GLU A 90 7.75 -19.96 -2.22
N GLY A 91 7.60 -21.13 -1.60
CA GLY A 91 8.68 -22.07 -1.37
C GLY A 91 9.82 -21.49 -0.53
N GLU A 92 11.04 -21.91 -0.81
CA GLU A 92 12.25 -21.49 -0.06
C GLU A 92 12.59 -20.00 -0.23
N LYS A 93 12.01 -19.34 -1.22
CA LYS A 93 12.20 -17.90 -1.46
C LYS A 93 11.19 -17.02 -0.72
N ALA A 94 10.27 -17.60 0.04
CA ALA A 94 9.31 -16.85 0.82
C ALA A 94 10.02 -16.04 1.90
N SER A 95 9.73 -14.75 1.95
CA SER A 95 10.23 -13.84 2.96
C SER A 95 9.26 -13.78 4.14
N ARG A 96 9.81 -13.77 5.36
CA ARG A 96 9.03 -13.52 6.58
C ARG A 96 8.98 -12.02 6.87
N LEU A 97 7.78 -11.53 7.14
CA LEU A 97 7.51 -10.14 7.48
C LEU A 97 6.59 -10.09 8.69
N LEU A 98 6.78 -9.13 9.55
CA LEU A 98 5.83 -8.81 10.62
C LEU A 98 4.91 -7.71 10.11
N ALA A 99 3.61 -7.96 10.04
CA ALA A 99 2.63 -6.94 9.77
C ALA A 99 1.97 -6.49 11.06
N THR A 100 1.84 -5.18 11.25
CA THR A 100 1.02 -4.59 12.31
C THR A 100 -0.12 -3.83 11.67
N PHE A 101 -1.34 -4.31 11.83
CA PHE A 101 -2.53 -3.66 11.30
C PHE A 101 -3.36 -2.99 12.40
N ARG A 102 -4.03 -1.90 12.03
CA ARG A 102 -5.01 -1.19 12.86
C ARG A 102 -6.25 -0.95 12.03
N GLN A 103 -7.40 -1.12 12.66
CA GLN A 103 -8.72 -0.91 12.05
C GLN A 103 -9.50 0.11 12.84
N ASP A 104 -10.11 1.05 12.12
CA ASP A 104 -11.10 2.00 12.62
C ASP A 104 -12.31 2.01 11.67
N GLY A 105 -13.38 1.35 12.09
CA GLY A 105 -14.53 1.12 11.22
C GLY A 105 -14.14 0.35 9.97
N GLY A 106 -14.41 0.90 8.80
CA GLY A 106 -14.00 0.34 7.51
C GLY A 106 -12.63 0.79 7.03
N ARG A 107 -11.94 1.64 7.79
CA ARG A 107 -10.57 2.05 7.49
C ARG A 107 -9.58 1.06 8.08
N ALA A 108 -8.52 0.79 7.35
CA ALA A 108 -7.41 0.00 7.83
C ALA A 108 -6.09 0.72 7.56
N THR A 109 -5.16 0.58 8.48
CA THR A 109 -3.78 1.06 8.34
C THR A 109 -2.83 -0.03 8.78
N GLY A 110 -1.58 0.04 8.38
CA GLY A 110 -0.57 -0.88 8.86
C GLY A 110 0.77 -0.70 8.20
N THR A 111 1.71 -1.53 8.62
CA THR A 111 3.03 -1.61 8.02
C THR A 111 3.46 -3.07 7.89
N LEU A 112 4.47 -3.31 7.07
CA LEU A 112 5.15 -4.59 6.92
C LEU A 112 6.63 -4.39 7.25
N LEU A 113 7.11 -5.02 8.30
CA LEU A 113 8.51 -5.00 8.67
C LEU A 113 9.19 -6.30 8.20
N GLY A 114 10.23 -6.17 7.41
CA GLY A 114 11.05 -7.28 6.93
C GLY A 114 12.52 -7.11 7.29
N SER A 115 13.35 -8.06 6.89
CA SER A 115 14.80 -8.03 7.09
C SER A 115 15.49 -6.85 6.37
N THR A 116 14.84 -6.30 5.34
CA THR A 116 15.37 -5.16 4.55
C THR A 116 14.80 -3.81 4.98
N GLY A 117 13.92 -3.79 5.98
CA GLY A 117 13.33 -2.57 6.53
C GLY A 117 11.81 -2.57 6.55
N ASP A 118 11.26 -1.40 6.83
CA ASP A 118 9.83 -1.13 6.89
C ASP A 118 9.31 -0.69 5.52
N PHE A 119 8.17 -1.26 5.09
CA PHE A 119 7.50 -0.88 3.85
C PHE A 119 6.69 0.42 3.97
N GLY A 120 6.83 1.11 5.11
CA GLY A 120 6.16 2.38 5.40
C GLY A 120 4.69 2.24 5.79
N PRO A 121 4.07 3.35 6.21
CA PRO A 121 2.68 3.36 6.60
C PRO A 121 1.78 3.15 5.38
N MET A 122 1.06 2.04 5.37
CA MET A 122 0.05 1.72 4.37
C MET A 122 -1.33 2.12 4.89
N HIS A 123 -2.17 2.62 3.99
CA HIS A 123 -3.53 3.06 4.31
C HIS A 123 -4.53 2.47 3.32
N GLY A 124 -5.74 2.23 3.80
CA GLY A 124 -6.77 1.68 2.95
C GLY A 124 -8.04 1.28 3.69
N LYS A 125 -8.59 0.13 3.33
CA LYS A 125 -9.92 -0.29 3.79
C LYS A 125 -9.96 -1.77 4.16
N TRP A 126 -10.87 -2.07 5.05
CA TRP A 126 -11.30 -3.40 5.44
C TRP A 126 -12.83 -3.45 5.48
N ASP A 127 -13.45 -4.35 4.74
CA ASP A 127 -14.91 -4.48 4.67
C ASP A 127 -15.46 -5.64 5.51
N GLY A 128 -14.62 -6.31 6.27
CA GLY A 128 -14.95 -7.50 7.07
C GLY A 128 -14.54 -8.81 6.40
N LYS A 129 -14.14 -8.76 5.13
CA LYS A 129 -13.67 -9.91 4.35
C LYS A 129 -12.44 -9.56 3.51
N ALA A 130 -12.42 -8.41 2.88
CA ALA A 130 -11.35 -7.97 2.00
C ALA A 130 -10.56 -6.81 2.60
N LEU A 131 -9.22 -6.94 2.61
CA LEU A 131 -8.25 -5.93 2.99
C LEU A 131 -7.62 -5.34 1.73
N VAL A 132 -7.58 -4.03 1.64
CA VAL A 132 -6.81 -3.32 0.62
C VAL A 132 -6.01 -2.23 1.29
N LEU A 133 -4.69 -2.31 1.24
CA LEU A 133 -3.79 -1.28 1.74
C LEU A 133 -2.87 -0.82 0.62
N THR A 134 -2.56 0.47 0.63
CA THR A 134 -1.64 1.09 -0.34
C THR A 134 -0.70 2.05 0.36
N VAL A 135 0.47 2.23 -0.23
CA VAL A 135 1.38 3.34 0.06
C VAL A 135 1.85 3.93 -1.27
N PHE A 136 1.92 5.23 -1.28
CA PHE A 136 2.60 6.01 -2.31
C PHE A 136 3.15 7.27 -1.66
N ASP A 137 4.47 7.40 -1.62
CA ASP A 137 5.17 8.54 -1.03
C ASP A 137 5.97 9.36 -2.06
N GLY A 138 5.76 9.09 -3.35
CA GLY A 138 6.52 9.67 -4.46
C GLY A 138 7.70 8.81 -4.90
N VAL A 139 8.12 7.85 -4.08
CA VAL A 139 9.24 6.92 -4.36
C VAL A 139 8.76 5.49 -4.40
N PHE A 140 8.05 5.07 -3.36
CA PHE A 140 7.56 3.70 -3.22
C PHE A 140 6.09 3.63 -3.56
N ILE A 141 5.75 2.60 -4.33
CA ILE A 141 4.37 2.25 -4.68
C ILE A 141 4.17 0.82 -4.26
N TYR A 142 3.33 0.60 -3.25
CA TYR A 142 2.96 -0.73 -2.78
C TYR A 142 1.44 -0.86 -2.69
N ARG A 143 0.96 -2.04 -2.98
CA ARG A 143 -0.42 -2.43 -2.77
C ARG A 143 -0.48 -3.83 -2.17
N LEU A 144 -1.20 -3.97 -1.08
CA LEU A 144 -1.50 -5.22 -0.41
C LEU A 144 -3.00 -5.49 -0.54
N ASP A 145 -3.37 -6.50 -1.29
CA ASP A 145 -4.74 -7.01 -1.38
C ASP A 145 -4.80 -8.31 -0.58
N GLY A 146 -5.80 -8.45 0.29
CA GLY A 146 -5.97 -9.63 1.13
C GLY A 146 -7.42 -10.02 1.32
N VAL A 147 -7.65 -11.29 1.65
CA VAL A 147 -8.96 -11.86 1.98
C VAL A 147 -8.85 -12.67 3.25
N ALA A 148 -9.86 -12.58 4.12
CA ALA A 148 -9.96 -13.43 5.29
C ALA A 148 -10.31 -14.86 4.92
N GLY A 149 -9.55 -15.81 5.46
CA GLY A 149 -9.89 -17.23 5.49
C GLY A 149 -10.90 -17.55 6.59
N GLY A 150 -11.57 -18.70 6.47
CA GLY A 150 -12.51 -19.18 7.50
C GLY A 150 -11.83 -19.56 8.83
N ASP A 151 -10.53 -19.77 8.81
CA ASP A 151 -9.68 -20.07 9.98
C ASP A 151 -9.13 -18.81 10.66
N GLY A 152 -9.52 -17.62 10.21
CA GLY A 152 -9.02 -16.35 10.72
C GLY A 152 -7.66 -15.94 10.15
N SER A 153 -7.14 -16.64 9.16
CA SER A 153 -5.96 -16.24 8.41
C SER A 153 -6.27 -15.11 7.41
N LEU A 154 -5.24 -14.49 6.85
CA LEU A 154 -5.34 -13.61 5.69
C LEU A 154 -4.45 -14.16 4.58
N SER A 155 -4.89 -14.01 3.33
CA SER A 155 -4.07 -14.35 2.16
C SER A 155 -4.41 -13.43 1.00
N GLY A 156 -3.45 -13.26 0.07
CA GLY A 156 -3.69 -12.39 -1.06
C GLY A 156 -2.47 -12.11 -1.91
N THR A 157 -2.40 -10.92 -2.47
CA THR A 157 -1.30 -10.49 -3.35
C THR A 157 -0.71 -9.16 -2.90
N PHE A 158 0.59 -9.08 -2.97
CA PHE A 158 1.36 -7.85 -2.84
C PHE A 158 1.86 -7.43 -4.21
N ARG A 159 1.81 -6.13 -4.50
CA ARG A 159 2.38 -5.54 -5.71
C ARG A 159 3.26 -4.36 -5.33
N SER A 160 4.44 -4.32 -5.91
CA SER A 160 5.32 -3.15 -5.90
C SER A 160 5.26 -2.42 -7.24
N ARG A 161 6.17 -1.49 -7.45
CA ARG A 161 6.33 -0.75 -8.70
C ARG A 161 6.48 -1.64 -9.97
N SER A 162 6.95 -2.88 -9.82
CA SER A 162 7.06 -3.81 -10.94
C SER A 162 5.69 -4.29 -11.46
N GLY A 163 4.64 -4.12 -10.66
CA GLY A 163 3.30 -4.61 -10.98
C GLY A 163 3.14 -6.13 -10.87
N VAL A 164 4.25 -6.88 -10.73
CA VAL A 164 4.20 -8.34 -10.61
C VAL A 164 3.57 -8.73 -9.27
N PRO A 165 2.47 -9.48 -9.27
CA PRO A 165 1.83 -9.90 -8.04
C PRO A 165 2.70 -10.96 -7.34
N THR A 166 2.95 -10.74 -6.06
CA THR A 166 3.61 -11.70 -5.18
C THR A 166 2.56 -12.24 -4.21
N PRO A 167 2.32 -13.56 -4.13
CA PRO A 167 1.38 -14.12 -3.18
C PRO A 167 1.87 -13.93 -1.76
N TRP A 168 0.95 -13.78 -0.84
CA TRP A 168 1.25 -13.75 0.60
C TRP A 168 0.15 -14.44 1.40
N LYS A 169 0.52 -14.93 2.57
CA LYS A 169 -0.40 -15.45 3.59
C LYS A 169 0.04 -14.97 4.96
N ALA A 170 -0.91 -14.80 5.87
CA ALA A 170 -0.63 -14.34 7.21
C ALA A 170 -1.49 -15.06 8.25
N ARG A 171 -0.91 -15.26 9.42
CA ARG A 171 -1.60 -15.72 10.61
C ARG A 171 -1.43 -14.71 11.73
N ARG A 172 -2.44 -14.60 12.58
CA ARG A 172 -2.38 -13.71 13.74
C ARG A 172 -1.30 -14.21 14.71
N LEU A 173 -0.61 -13.27 15.32
CA LEU A 173 0.38 -13.52 16.36
C LEU A 173 -0.09 -12.87 17.67
N ASP A 174 0.29 -13.48 18.78
CA ASP A 174 0.34 -12.83 20.09
C ASP A 174 1.68 -12.08 20.23
N ALA A 175 1.85 -11.36 21.35
CA ALA A 175 3.06 -10.57 21.59
C ALA A 175 4.34 -11.41 21.57
N ALA A 176 4.32 -12.64 22.12
CA ALA A 176 5.47 -13.52 22.13
C ALA A 176 5.79 -14.03 20.72
N GLY A 177 4.75 -14.40 19.95
CA GLY A 177 4.87 -14.80 18.56
C GLY A 177 5.40 -13.69 17.67
N ALA A 178 4.95 -12.45 17.88
CA ALA A 178 5.45 -11.29 17.15
C ALA A 178 6.94 -11.03 17.41
N ALA A 179 7.37 -11.10 18.66
CA ALA A 179 8.77 -10.95 19.04
C ALA A 179 9.69 -12.05 18.44
N ALA A 180 9.15 -13.26 18.27
CA ALA A 180 9.90 -14.40 17.74
C ALA A 180 9.79 -14.57 16.22
N TRP A 181 8.93 -13.80 15.54
CA TRP A 181 8.60 -14.03 14.14
C TRP A 181 9.71 -13.66 13.15
N LEU A 182 10.36 -12.55 13.38
CA LEU A 182 11.46 -12.11 12.51
C LEU A 182 12.73 -12.86 12.85
N PRO A 183 13.46 -13.40 11.85
CA PRO A 183 14.75 -13.99 12.10
C PRO A 183 15.73 -12.93 12.61
N GLY A 184 16.32 -13.16 13.76
CA GLY A 184 17.28 -12.25 14.37
C GLY A 184 16.64 -11.20 15.27
N GLY A 185 15.63 -11.56 16.09
CA GLY A 185 15.03 -10.70 17.12
C GLY A 185 16.06 -10.00 17.99
N GLY A 186 16.82 -9.09 17.39
CA GLY A 186 17.73 -8.16 18.00
C GLY A 186 16.96 -6.87 18.24
N SER A 187 17.01 -6.43 19.48
CA SER A 187 16.54 -5.13 19.94
C SER A 187 16.86 -4.05 18.91
N ILE A 188 15.83 -3.28 18.58
CA ILE A 188 16.01 -1.94 18.01
C ILE A 188 16.60 -1.04 19.09
#